data_60b012e86bf69d9a3d0fff5275df36ea
#
_entry.id   60b012e86bf69d9a3d0fff5275df36ea
#
_cell.length_a   1.000
_cell.length_b   1.000
_cell.length_c   1.000
_cell.angle_alpha   90.00
_cell.angle_beta   90.00
_cell.angle_gamma   90.00
#
_symmetry.space_group_name_H-M   'P 1'
#
loop_
_entity.id
_entity.type
_entity.pdbx_description
1 polymer ?
#
loop_
_entity_poly.entity_id
_entity_poly.type
_entity_poly.pdbx_seq_one_letter_code
_entity_poly.pdbx_strand_id
1 'polypeptide(L)'
;MRVRIDYSDQNEAFAPLLPVAGELERLIPSPDKRKWWVVKLDKPLEYQRKIGEPFRYQLVRAEFLVVGSRWQGYEIGESEPTSVHILVPLGALSAPAAELDPSQYDHVAWGMCTVEDAA
;
A
#
# COMPACT_ATOMS: atom_id res chain seq x y z
N MET A 1 7.22 13.79 0.39
CA MET A 1 7.66 13.09 1.61
C MET A 1 8.02 11.66 1.26
N ARG A 2 9.22 11.25 1.56
CA ARG A 2 9.69 9.88 1.29
C ARG A 2 9.24 8.94 2.39
N VAL A 3 8.80 7.76 2.01
CA VAL A 3 8.39 6.73 2.97
C VAL A 3 8.99 5.39 2.61
N ARG A 4 9.14 4.54 3.62
CA ARG A 4 9.54 3.15 3.48
C ARG A 4 8.53 2.26 4.19
N ILE A 5 8.14 1.18 3.55
CA ILE A 5 7.36 0.11 4.17
C ILE A 5 8.31 -1.06 4.36
N ASP A 6 8.61 -1.41 5.60
CA ASP A 6 9.66 -2.38 5.92
C ASP A 6 9.16 -3.62 6.65
N TYR A 7 7.86 -3.70 6.91
CA TYR A 7 7.26 -4.85 7.53
C TYR A 7 5.85 -5.07 6.97
N SER A 8 5.47 -6.33 6.79
CA SER A 8 4.11 -6.73 6.45
C SER A 8 3.75 -7.99 7.21
N ASP A 9 2.57 -7.99 7.80
CA ASP A 9 2.03 -9.12 8.53
C ASP A 9 1.18 -10.00 7.60
N GLN A 10 1.28 -11.31 7.78
CA GLN A 10 0.37 -12.33 7.24
C GLN A 10 0.26 -12.48 5.70
N ASN A 11 1.07 -11.81 4.90
CA ASN A 11 1.02 -12.01 3.46
C ASN A 11 2.33 -12.62 2.95
N GLU A 12 2.33 -13.92 2.68
CA GLU A 12 3.51 -14.67 2.24
C GLU A 12 4.00 -14.25 0.85
N ALA A 13 3.09 -13.74 0.01
CA ALA A 13 3.45 -13.30 -1.35
C ALA A 13 4.05 -11.90 -1.36
N PHE A 14 3.59 -11.02 -0.48
CA PHE A 14 4.00 -9.61 -0.44
C PHE A 14 5.21 -9.38 0.47
N ALA A 15 5.23 -10.04 1.63
CA ALA A 15 6.27 -9.81 2.63
C ALA A 15 7.71 -9.95 2.10
N PRO A 16 8.03 -10.92 1.20
CA PRO A 16 9.38 -11.03 0.66
C PRO A 16 9.83 -9.84 -0.20
N LEU A 17 8.92 -9.00 -0.66
CA LEU A 17 9.25 -7.82 -1.46
C LEU A 17 9.75 -6.65 -0.63
N LEU A 18 9.53 -6.70 0.69
CA LEU A 18 9.90 -5.60 1.57
C LEU A 18 11.40 -5.60 1.90
N PRO A 19 12.00 -4.44 2.13
CA PRO A 19 11.36 -3.13 2.18
C PRO A 19 11.06 -2.56 0.77
N VAL A 20 10.02 -1.75 0.69
CA VAL A 20 9.73 -0.94 -0.49
C VAL A 20 9.72 0.53 -0.09
N ALA A 21 10.13 1.39 -1.01
CA ALA A 21 10.22 2.83 -0.76
C ALA A 21 9.55 3.61 -1.88
N GLY A 22 9.11 4.81 -1.55
CA GLY A 22 8.47 5.68 -2.52
C GLY A 22 8.17 7.05 -1.95
N GLU A 23 7.41 7.83 -2.74
CA GLU A 23 6.96 9.16 -2.37
C GLU A 23 5.48 9.14 -1.98
N LEU A 24 5.13 9.77 -0.87
CA LEU A 24 3.75 10.13 -0.59
C LEU A 24 3.35 11.25 -1.54
N GLU A 25 2.47 10.97 -2.49
CA GLU A 25 2.09 11.95 -3.49
C GLU A 25 0.88 12.78 -3.05
N ARG A 26 -0.20 12.11 -2.69
CA ARG A 26 -1.46 12.78 -2.37
C ARG A 26 -2.41 11.87 -1.61
N LEU A 27 -3.41 12.50 -1.00
CA LEU A 27 -4.57 11.79 -0.46
C LEU A 27 -5.50 11.38 -1.60
N ILE A 28 -6.11 10.20 -1.46
CA ILE A 28 -7.19 9.77 -2.33
C ILE A 28 -8.51 9.82 -1.56
N PRO A 29 -9.55 10.49 -2.08
CA PRO A 29 -10.85 10.52 -1.43
C PRO A 29 -11.41 9.13 -1.20
N SER A 30 -12.01 8.91 -0.04
CA SER A 30 -12.58 7.62 0.34
C SER A 30 -13.92 7.84 1.04
N PRO A 31 -14.89 6.91 0.85
CA PRO A 31 -16.16 6.97 1.58
C PRO A 31 -15.99 6.75 3.09
N ASP A 32 -14.92 6.10 3.52
CA ASP A 32 -14.59 6.04 4.94
C ASP A 32 -13.89 7.34 5.36
N LYS A 33 -13.80 7.57 6.67
CA LYS A 33 -13.21 8.80 7.18
C LYS A 33 -11.70 8.72 7.37
N ARG A 34 -11.08 7.63 6.92
CA ARG A 34 -9.63 7.46 7.02
C ARG A 34 -8.94 8.22 5.92
N LYS A 35 -7.71 8.66 6.21
CA LYS A 35 -6.83 9.26 5.22
C LYS A 35 -6.06 8.16 4.52
N TRP A 36 -6.29 8.04 3.22
CA TRP A 36 -5.58 7.10 2.37
C TRP A 36 -4.62 7.87 1.48
N TRP A 37 -3.37 7.44 1.49
CA TRP A 37 -2.30 8.10 0.76
C TRP A 37 -1.86 7.26 -0.41
N VAL A 38 -1.62 7.92 -1.55
CA VAL A 38 -0.96 7.30 -2.69
C VAL A 38 0.54 7.37 -2.47
N VAL A 39 1.19 6.21 -2.54
CA VAL A 39 2.65 6.09 -2.50
C VAL A 39 3.12 5.69 -3.88
N LYS A 40 3.84 6.58 -4.55
CA LYS A 40 4.50 6.24 -5.81
C LYS A 40 5.78 5.50 -5.51
N LEU A 41 5.86 4.26 -5.95
CA LEU A 41 7.01 3.39 -5.70
C LEU A 41 8.22 3.82 -6.53
N ASP A 42 9.41 3.74 -5.93
CA ASP A 42 10.67 3.98 -6.66
C ASP A 42 10.90 2.93 -7.74
N LYS A 43 10.47 1.70 -7.48
CA LYS A 43 10.53 0.58 -8.42
C LYS A 43 9.19 -0.14 -8.45
N PRO A 44 8.67 -0.52 -9.62
CA PRO A 44 7.49 -1.36 -9.69
C PRO A 44 7.69 -2.65 -8.89
N LEU A 45 6.62 -3.09 -8.24
CA LEU A 45 6.62 -4.38 -7.57
C LEU A 45 5.76 -5.39 -8.32
N GLU A 46 6.03 -6.65 -8.09
CA GLU A 46 5.34 -7.75 -8.77
C GLU A 46 5.29 -8.97 -7.85
N TYR A 47 4.13 -9.59 -7.75
CA TYR A 47 3.97 -10.83 -6.99
C TYR A 47 2.80 -11.65 -7.52
N GLN A 48 2.72 -12.92 -7.11
CA GLN A 48 1.63 -13.82 -7.42
C GLN A 48 0.61 -13.81 -6.29
N ARG A 49 -0.58 -13.29 -6.58
CA ARG A 49 -1.71 -13.28 -5.67
C ARG A 49 -2.45 -14.62 -5.75
N LYS A 50 -2.78 -15.19 -4.60
CA LYS A 50 -3.55 -16.43 -4.51
C LYS A 50 -5.04 -16.10 -4.38
N ILE A 51 -5.87 -16.65 -5.25
CA ILE A 51 -7.31 -16.38 -5.28
C ILE A 51 -8.12 -17.66 -5.42
N GLY A 52 -9.27 -17.69 -4.74
CA GLY A 52 -10.31 -18.70 -4.91
C GLY A 52 -10.02 -20.07 -4.34
N GLU A 53 -10.99 -20.97 -4.53
CA GLU A 53 -10.85 -22.42 -4.28
C GLU A 53 -11.48 -23.18 -5.46
N PRO A 54 -10.73 -24.04 -6.18
CA PRO A 54 -9.30 -24.32 -5.98
C PRO A 54 -8.44 -23.09 -6.21
N PHE A 55 -7.30 -23.04 -5.53
CA PHE A 55 -6.42 -21.87 -5.62
C PHE A 55 -5.85 -21.68 -7.01
N ARG A 56 -5.87 -20.46 -7.47
CA ARG A 56 -5.16 -19.99 -8.66
C ARG A 56 -4.33 -18.77 -8.30
N TYR A 57 -3.39 -18.48 -9.18
CA TYR A 57 -2.51 -17.34 -8.97
C TYR A 57 -2.80 -16.28 -10.02
N GLN A 58 -2.83 -15.04 -9.56
CA GLN A 58 -2.95 -13.88 -10.42
C GLN A 58 -1.70 -13.03 -10.26
N LEU A 59 -1.06 -12.70 -11.37
CA LEU A 59 0.07 -11.79 -11.36
C LEU A 59 -0.42 -10.39 -11.03
N VAL A 60 0.16 -9.80 -9.99
CA VAL A 60 -0.08 -8.41 -9.61
C VAL A 60 1.20 -7.62 -9.85
N ARG A 61 1.09 -6.55 -10.60
CA ARG A 61 2.18 -5.62 -10.87
C ARG A 61 1.71 -4.22 -10.58
N ALA A 62 2.48 -3.49 -9.77
CA ALA A 62 2.06 -2.17 -9.31
C ALA A 62 3.20 -1.17 -9.36
N GLU A 63 2.87 0.06 -9.73
CA GLU A 63 3.77 1.21 -9.71
C GLU A 63 3.48 2.13 -8.53
N PHE A 64 2.35 1.93 -7.87
CA PHE A 64 1.98 2.67 -6.67
C PHE A 64 1.26 1.77 -5.69
N LEU A 65 1.21 2.21 -4.43
CA LEU A 65 0.42 1.60 -3.37
C LEU A 65 -0.52 2.65 -2.80
N VAL A 66 -1.56 2.20 -2.12
CA VAL A 66 -2.40 3.08 -1.31
C VAL A 66 -2.29 2.62 0.14
N VAL A 67 -1.92 3.52 1.02
CA VAL A 67 -1.71 3.20 2.43
C VAL A 67 -2.57 4.11 3.30
N GLY A 68 -3.17 3.52 4.32
CA GLY A 68 -3.96 4.25 5.30
C GLY A 68 -3.60 3.82 6.71
N SER A 69 -3.60 4.77 7.65
CA SER A 69 -3.31 4.44 9.04
C SER A 69 -4.29 3.38 9.56
N ARG A 70 -3.76 2.40 10.26
CA ARG A 70 -4.55 1.37 10.92
C ARG A 70 -5.47 1.93 12.00
N TRP A 71 -4.99 2.93 12.70
CA TRP A 71 -5.70 3.50 13.83
C TRP A 71 -6.23 4.88 13.50
N GLN A 72 -7.48 5.12 13.83
CA GLN A 72 -8.08 6.45 13.68
C GLN A 72 -7.32 7.46 14.54
N GLY A 73 -7.02 8.63 13.98
CA GLY A 73 -6.31 9.70 14.68
C GLY A 73 -4.79 9.66 14.57
N TYR A 74 -4.22 8.62 13.99
CA TYR A 74 -2.77 8.54 13.74
C TYR A 74 -2.51 8.82 12.27
N GLU A 75 -1.57 9.68 11.98
CA GLU A 75 -1.21 10.07 10.62
C GLU A 75 0.20 9.65 10.28
N ILE A 76 0.40 9.30 9.00
CA ILE A 76 1.73 9.02 8.47
C ILE A 76 2.55 10.30 8.51
N GLY A 77 3.77 10.22 9.02
CA GLY A 77 4.68 11.36 9.09
C GLY A 77 4.87 11.93 10.48
N GLU A 78 4.11 11.47 11.47
CA GLU A 78 4.42 11.79 12.86
C GLU A 78 5.56 10.90 13.35
N SER A 79 6.50 11.46 13.98
CA SER A 79 7.79 11.02 14.56
C SER A 79 8.17 9.52 14.67
N GLU A 80 7.25 8.59 14.44
CA GLU A 80 7.48 7.15 14.60
C GLU A 80 6.87 6.33 13.46
N PRO A 81 7.32 5.08 13.25
CA PRO A 81 6.69 4.21 12.29
C PRO A 81 5.19 4.06 12.54
N THR A 82 4.40 4.20 11.50
CA THR A 82 2.95 4.12 11.58
C THR A 82 2.48 2.77 11.03
N SER A 83 1.63 2.09 11.80
CA SER A 83 0.97 0.89 11.31
C SER A 83 -0.08 1.26 10.29
N VAL A 84 0.02 0.69 9.09
CA VAL A 84 -0.84 1.04 7.96
C VAL A 84 -1.48 -0.19 7.34
N HIS A 85 -2.65 0.01 6.76
CA HIS A 85 -3.20 -0.91 5.76
C HIS A 85 -2.51 -0.67 4.43
N ILE A 86 -2.22 -1.73 3.70
CA ILE A 86 -1.60 -1.66 2.39
C ILE A 86 -2.55 -2.22 1.35
N LEU A 87 -2.88 -1.40 0.37
CA LEU A 87 -3.70 -1.76 -0.78
C LEU A 87 -2.83 -1.72 -2.03
N VAL A 88 -2.84 -2.80 -2.80
CA VAL A 88 -2.11 -2.89 -4.05
C VAL A 88 -3.11 -2.85 -5.20
N PRO A 89 -2.96 -1.93 -6.17
CA PRO A 89 -3.90 -1.86 -7.29
C PRO A 89 -3.89 -3.13 -8.12
N LEU A 90 -5.06 -3.55 -8.57
CA LEU A 90 -5.24 -4.72 -9.42
C LEU A 90 -5.42 -4.30 -10.87
N GLY A 91 -5.02 -5.18 -11.78
CA GLY A 91 -5.21 -4.95 -13.20
C GLY A 91 -4.34 -3.84 -13.77
N ALA A 92 -4.86 -3.15 -14.76
CA ALA A 92 -4.14 -2.14 -15.53
C ALA A 92 -4.24 -0.72 -14.94
N LEU A 93 -4.45 -0.59 -13.64
CA LEU A 93 -4.47 0.72 -12.99
C LEU A 93 -3.06 1.32 -12.99
N SER A 94 -2.82 2.26 -13.89
CA SER A 94 -1.57 3.02 -13.95
C SER A 94 -1.60 4.26 -13.05
N ALA A 95 -2.79 4.67 -12.63
CA ALA A 95 -2.98 5.81 -11.74
C ALA A 95 -4.20 5.55 -10.84
N PRO A 96 -4.21 6.09 -9.62
CA PRO A 96 -5.36 5.94 -8.75
C PRO A 96 -6.59 6.64 -9.31
N ALA A 97 -7.74 6.03 -9.10
CA ALA A 97 -9.03 6.62 -9.46
C ALA A 97 -9.30 7.91 -8.67
N ALA A 98 -10.32 8.65 -9.08
CA ALA A 98 -10.71 9.89 -8.40
C ALA A 98 -11.16 9.63 -6.96
N GLU A 99 -11.70 8.45 -6.67
CA GLU A 99 -12.15 8.02 -5.35
C GLU A 99 -11.70 6.59 -5.09
N LEU A 100 -11.38 6.28 -3.84
CA LEU A 100 -10.97 4.94 -3.45
C LEU A 100 -12.11 3.95 -3.59
N ASP A 101 -11.92 2.95 -4.43
CA ASP A 101 -12.79 1.79 -4.56
C ASP A 101 -12.03 0.55 -4.09
N PRO A 102 -12.31 0.05 -2.87
CA PRO A 102 -11.56 -1.07 -2.32
C PRO A 102 -11.60 -2.34 -3.17
N SER A 103 -12.64 -2.52 -4.00
CA SER A 103 -12.76 -3.69 -4.86
C SER A 103 -11.70 -3.75 -5.97
N GLN A 104 -11.04 -2.64 -6.26
CA GLN A 104 -10.00 -2.55 -7.29
C GLN A 104 -8.60 -2.80 -6.73
N TYR A 105 -8.49 -3.18 -5.47
CA TYR A 105 -7.21 -3.36 -4.79
C TYR A 105 -7.12 -4.72 -4.12
N ASP A 106 -5.92 -5.26 -4.07
CA ASP A 106 -5.59 -6.38 -3.21
C ASP A 106 -5.26 -5.84 -1.81
N HIS A 107 -5.97 -6.32 -0.81
CA HIS A 107 -5.72 -5.95 0.59
C HIS A 107 -4.65 -6.89 1.15
N VAL A 108 -3.40 -6.46 1.03
CA VAL A 108 -2.29 -7.39 1.28
C VAL A 108 -2.00 -7.62 2.74
N ALA A 109 -1.96 -6.60 3.56
CA ALA A 109 -1.71 -6.78 4.99
C ALA A 109 -1.59 -5.46 5.74
N TRP A 110 -1.35 -5.60 7.04
CA TRP A 110 -0.83 -4.54 7.87
C TRP A 110 0.67 -4.43 7.65
N GLY A 111 1.18 -3.23 7.62
CA GLY A 111 2.61 -3.00 7.50
C GLY A 111 3.03 -1.81 8.33
N MET A 112 4.35 -1.60 8.42
CA MET A 112 4.92 -0.45 9.11
C MET A 112 5.48 0.53 8.09
N CYS A 113 4.96 1.75 8.11
CA CYS A 113 5.38 2.84 7.23
C CYS A 113 6.20 3.85 8.02
N THR A 114 7.42 4.08 7.58
CA THR A 114 8.35 5.03 8.21
C THR A 114 8.63 6.17 7.25
N VAL A 115 8.56 7.39 7.75
CA VAL A 115 8.97 8.56 6.96
C VAL A 115 10.48 8.63 6.92
N GLU A 116 11.03 8.71 5.72
CA GLU A 116 12.46 8.88 5.48
C GLU A 116 12.71 10.23 4.83
N ASP A 117 12.70 11.27 5.63
CA ASP A 117 13.11 12.57 5.11
C ASP A 117 14.62 12.60 4.99
N ALA A 118 15.09 12.77 3.77
CA ALA A 118 16.50 13.00 3.53
C ALA A 118 16.91 14.29 4.25
N ALA A 119 17.78 14.15 5.18
CA ALA A 119 18.37 15.29 5.84
C ALA A 119 19.23 16.08 4.84
#